data_a3c7581e96bebd62060ff3dcff1efbe0
#
_entry.id   a3c7581e96bebd62060ff3dcff1efbe0
#
_cell.length_a   1.000
_cell.length_b   1.000
_cell.length_c   1.000
_cell.angle_alpha   90.00
_cell.angle_beta   90.00
_cell.angle_gamma   90.00
#
_symmetry.space_group_name_H-M   'P 1'
#
loop_
_entity.id
_entity.type
_entity.pdbx_description
1 polymer ?
#
loop_
_entity_poly.entity_id
_entity_poly.type
_entity_poly.pdbx_seq_one_letter_code
_entity_poly.pdbx_strand_id
1 'polypeptide(L)'
;MARLARIKAEDCGAFYHLCGRTAGVIGDYPLDDKRCRRKIVEFIRLFSRVYCCKILGFCIMGNHYHLVVHMDEPRTMSRKELRERASVLYTDLILDAWFDSSWKRFEKRIFDVSELMRSLQSKIARWFNLTHNRRGRFWADRFKSVLLEDEKSMFDCLLYVELNPVRAGIVELPENYDGSSLYYREMKDDRWMGAITEITDRSRRKEAMSDYKSAVYYRGSVATKENQAAISQRVLKLVESKDFKTEGIFTKRLRHFTDGVIIGSEEYIKEKLDKLRERKTYLRRKNPVRQLDGLHTSLRPQRETNY
;
A
#
# COMPACT_ATOMS: atom_id res chain seq x y z
N MET A 1 -18.66 -19.85 1.47
CA MET A 1 -17.53 -20.05 0.53
C MET A 1 -16.21 -19.93 1.29
N ALA A 2 -15.28 -20.86 1.09
CA ALA A 2 -13.95 -20.79 1.69
C ALA A 2 -13.23 -19.54 1.15
N ARG A 3 -12.75 -18.69 2.06
CA ARG A 3 -11.99 -17.48 1.70
C ARG A 3 -10.58 -17.87 1.27
N LEU A 4 -10.12 -17.35 0.14
CA LEU A 4 -8.74 -17.55 -0.31
C LEU A 4 -7.74 -17.07 0.73
N ALA A 5 -6.70 -17.89 0.97
CA ALA A 5 -5.55 -17.44 1.73
C ALA A 5 -4.85 -16.27 1.00
N ARG A 6 -4.25 -15.35 1.76
CA ARG A 6 -3.44 -14.30 1.15
C ARG A 6 -2.14 -14.89 0.62
N ILE A 7 -1.73 -14.40 -0.53
CA ILE A 7 -0.43 -14.76 -1.08
C ILE A 7 0.60 -13.91 -0.35
N LYS A 8 1.60 -14.58 0.21
CA LYS A 8 2.73 -13.97 0.89
C LYS A 8 4.02 -14.50 0.27
N ALA A 9 4.99 -13.62 0.13
CA ALA A 9 6.38 -14.05 -0.01
C ALA A 9 6.88 -14.41 1.39
N GLU A 10 7.24 -15.67 1.61
CA GLU A 10 7.59 -16.15 2.97
C GLU A 10 9.10 -16.11 3.21
N ASP A 11 9.88 -16.26 2.16
CA ASP A 11 11.33 -16.47 2.23
C ASP A 11 12.13 -15.36 1.52
N CYS A 12 11.49 -14.26 1.12
CA CYS A 12 12.15 -13.12 0.48
C CYS A 12 11.43 -11.82 0.78
N GLY A 13 12.13 -10.71 0.62
CA GLY A 13 11.50 -9.38 0.64
C GLY A 13 10.46 -9.25 -0.48
N ALA A 14 9.39 -8.50 -0.23
CA ALA A 14 8.34 -8.36 -1.23
C ALA A 14 7.58 -7.04 -1.14
N PHE A 15 7.12 -6.57 -2.29
CA PHE A 15 6.26 -5.40 -2.41
C PHE A 15 4.78 -5.80 -2.31
N TYR A 16 4.03 -5.04 -1.52
CA TYR A 16 2.60 -5.25 -1.35
C TYR A 16 1.83 -3.94 -1.52
N HIS A 17 0.71 -4.02 -2.24
CA HIS A 17 -0.34 -3.03 -2.15
C HIS A 17 -1.45 -3.54 -1.24
N LEU A 18 -1.74 -2.78 -0.20
CA LEU A 18 -2.66 -3.13 0.87
C LEU A 18 -3.82 -2.14 0.91
N CYS A 19 -5.05 -2.63 0.99
CA CYS A 19 -6.24 -1.79 1.04
C CYS A 19 -7.17 -2.21 2.18
N GLY A 20 -7.74 -1.24 2.86
CA GLY A 20 -8.81 -1.45 3.84
C GLY A 20 -9.96 -0.50 3.59
N ARG A 21 -11.20 -0.99 3.76
CA ARG A 21 -12.42 -0.20 3.61
C ARG A 21 -13.25 -0.23 4.89
N THR A 22 -13.81 0.91 5.26
CA THR A 22 -14.72 1.04 6.42
C THR A 22 -16.07 0.39 6.13
N ALA A 23 -16.70 -0.13 7.19
CA ALA A 23 -18.09 -0.56 7.14
C ALA A 23 -18.99 0.68 7.17
N GLY A 24 -20.07 0.65 6.41
CA GLY A 24 -21.03 1.74 6.30
C GLY A 24 -21.85 1.62 5.03
N VAL A 25 -22.78 2.51 4.82
CA VAL A 25 -23.55 2.62 3.59
C VAL A 25 -22.83 3.46 2.56
N ILE A 26 -23.33 3.47 1.32
CA ILE A 26 -22.83 4.34 0.25
C ILE A 26 -23.01 5.80 0.71
N GLY A 27 -21.95 6.59 0.65
CA GLY A 27 -21.94 7.99 1.12
C GLY A 27 -21.35 8.19 2.52
N ASP A 28 -21.09 7.13 3.27
CA ASP A 28 -20.36 7.23 4.54
C ASP A 28 -18.86 7.40 4.31
N TYR A 29 -18.31 8.50 4.81
CA TYR A 29 -16.89 8.85 4.68
C TYR A 29 -16.24 9.09 6.05
N PRO A 30 -16.15 8.06 6.93
CA PRO A 30 -15.68 8.24 8.30
C PRO A 30 -14.21 8.65 8.41
N LEU A 31 -13.42 8.53 7.33
CA LEU A 31 -12.02 8.93 7.30
C LEU A 31 -11.80 10.30 6.63
N ASP A 32 -12.86 10.99 6.20
CA ASP A 32 -12.76 12.27 5.48
C ASP A 32 -12.44 13.48 6.36
N ASP A 33 -12.32 13.28 7.65
CA ASP A 33 -11.87 14.32 8.57
C ASP A 33 -10.33 14.40 8.60
N LYS A 34 -9.78 15.62 8.56
CA LYS A 34 -8.34 15.89 8.60
C LYS A 34 -7.67 15.31 9.84
N ARG A 35 -8.35 15.34 10.99
CA ARG A 35 -7.86 14.74 12.24
C ARG A 35 -7.76 13.22 12.12
N CYS A 36 -8.75 12.59 11.49
CA CYS A 36 -8.72 11.16 11.21
C CYS A 36 -7.56 10.79 10.29
N ARG A 37 -7.38 11.49 9.17
CA ARG A 37 -6.28 11.24 8.24
C ARG A 37 -4.92 11.35 8.92
N ARG A 38 -4.67 12.44 9.64
CA ARG A 38 -3.42 12.63 10.41
C ARG A 38 -3.18 11.51 11.41
N LYS A 39 -4.24 11.10 12.14
CA LYS A 39 -4.10 10.03 13.13
C LYS A 39 -3.79 8.68 12.52
N ILE A 40 -4.34 8.38 11.36
CA ILE A 40 -4.00 7.15 10.62
C ILE A 40 -2.54 7.19 10.16
N VAL A 41 -2.05 8.33 9.66
CA VAL A 41 -0.63 8.50 9.30
C VAL A 41 0.29 8.31 10.50
N GLU A 42 -0.07 8.85 11.68
CA GLU A 42 0.67 8.60 12.91
C GLU A 42 0.74 7.09 13.24
N PHE A 43 -0.33 6.34 13.04
CA PHE A 43 -0.34 4.90 13.27
C PHE A 43 0.49 4.14 12.21
N ILE A 44 0.46 4.55 10.94
CA ILE A 44 1.33 3.98 9.91
C ILE A 44 2.80 4.22 10.29
N ARG A 45 3.16 5.45 10.67
CA ARG A 45 4.50 5.83 11.16
C ARG A 45 4.90 5.06 12.43
N LEU A 46 3.98 4.84 13.36
CA LEU A 46 4.23 4.03 14.56
C LEU A 46 4.61 2.60 14.17
N PHE A 47 3.82 1.97 13.31
CA PHE A 47 4.03 0.57 12.95
C PHE A 47 5.20 0.36 12.00
N SER A 48 5.62 1.36 11.20
CA SER A 48 6.86 1.27 10.41
C SER A 48 8.11 1.15 11.29
N ARG A 49 8.07 1.64 12.53
CA ARG A 49 9.16 1.48 13.51
C ARG A 49 9.17 0.10 14.17
N VAL A 50 8.02 -0.58 14.21
CA VAL A 50 7.86 -1.91 14.84
C VAL A 50 8.16 -3.02 13.84
N TYR A 51 7.54 -2.96 12.66
CA TYR A 51 7.63 -4.00 11.63
C TYR A 51 8.84 -3.81 10.74
N CYS A 52 9.41 -4.91 10.27
CA CYS A 52 10.52 -4.89 9.31
C CYS A 52 9.95 -4.61 7.91
N CYS A 53 9.68 -3.33 7.66
CA CYS A 53 9.11 -2.88 6.39
C CYS A 53 9.49 -1.43 6.09
N LYS A 54 9.50 -1.09 4.80
CA LYS A 54 9.55 0.29 4.30
C LYS A 54 8.17 0.70 3.82
N ILE A 55 7.64 1.81 4.31
CA ILE A 55 6.42 2.43 3.78
C ILE A 55 6.81 3.22 2.53
N LEU A 56 6.35 2.81 1.37
CA LEU A 56 6.73 3.43 0.10
C LEU A 56 5.75 4.52 -0.32
N GLY A 57 4.46 4.33 -0.03
CA GLY A 57 3.44 5.33 -0.27
C GLY A 57 2.10 4.94 0.33
N PHE A 58 1.21 5.92 0.45
CA PHE A 58 -0.14 5.72 0.95
C PHE A 58 -1.10 6.80 0.46
N CYS A 59 -2.40 6.48 0.50
CA CYS A 59 -3.48 7.44 0.33
C CYS A 59 -4.66 7.04 1.22
N ILE A 60 -5.07 7.95 2.11
CA ILE A 60 -6.21 7.75 3.02
C ILE A 60 -7.39 8.52 2.45
N MET A 61 -8.33 7.80 1.84
CA MET A 61 -9.55 8.33 1.26
C MET A 61 -10.69 8.35 2.30
N GLY A 62 -11.81 8.98 2.00
CA GLY A 62 -12.91 9.17 2.94
C GLY A 62 -13.47 7.88 3.58
N ASN A 63 -13.46 6.73 2.87
CA ASN A 63 -13.97 5.47 3.39
C ASN A 63 -13.04 4.26 3.15
N HIS A 64 -11.84 4.47 2.66
CA HIS A 64 -10.85 3.43 2.45
C HIS A 64 -9.44 4.03 2.44
N TYR A 65 -8.44 3.19 2.52
CA TYR A 65 -7.06 3.60 2.37
C TYR A 65 -6.27 2.62 1.50
N HIS A 66 -5.23 3.13 0.92
CA HIS A 66 -4.21 2.40 0.18
C HIS A 66 -2.88 2.56 0.89
N LEU A 67 -2.09 1.48 0.94
CA LEU A 67 -0.76 1.48 1.53
C LEU A 67 0.14 0.60 0.67
N VAL A 68 1.26 1.14 0.20
CA VAL A 68 2.29 0.40 -0.53
C VAL A 68 3.48 0.22 0.39
N VAL A 69 3.87 -1.04 0.59
CA VAL A 69 4.96 -1.40 1.49
C VAL A 69 5.92 -2.37 0.81
N HIS A 70 7.18 -2.28 1.18
CA HIS A 70 8.14 -3.36 1.01
C HIS A 70 8.33 -4.03 2.37
N MET A 71 8.00 -5.31 2.48
CA MET A 71 8.35 -6.12 3.65
C MET A 71 9.76 -6.66 3.46
N ASP A 72 10.60 -6.52 4.48
CA ASP A 72 11.97 -7.04 4.44
C ASP A 72 11.96 -8.57 4.46
N GLU A 73 13.03 -9.16 3.95
CA GLU A 73 13.29 -10.60 4.06
C GLU A 73 13.42 -11.01 5.53
N PRO A 74 12.77 -12.12 5.96
CA PRO A 74 12.94 -12.64 7.30
C PRO A 74 14.41 -12.99 7.60
N ARG A 75 14.91 -12.48 8.70
CA ARG A 75 16.25 -12.75 9.20
C ARG A 75 16.25 -12.89 10.72
N THR A 76 17.26 -13.55 11.24
CA THR A 76 17.48 -13.58 12.70
C THR A 76 17.93 -12.21 13.18
N MET A 77 17.31 -11.74 14.24
CA MET A 77 17.61 -10.44 14.85
C MET A 77 18.22 -10.61 16.23
N SER A 78 19.12 -9.70 16.57
CA SER A 78 19.67 -9.62 17.92
C SER A 78 18.57 -9.25 18.94
N ARG A 79 18.75 -9.64 20.19
CA ARG A 79 17.84 -9.26 21.29
C ARG A 79 17.73 -7.74 21.42
N LYS A 80 18.81 -7.01 21.17
CA LYS A 80 18.84 -5.55 21.21
C LYS A 80 17.91 -4.95 20.12
N GLU A 81 18.04 -5.39 18.88
CA GLU A 81 17.17 -4.94 17.77
C GLU A 81 15.69 -5.24 18.02
N LEU A 82 15.40 -6.46 18.53
CA LEU A 82 14.03 -6.84 18.90
C LEU A 82 13.48 -5.95 20.01
N ARG A 83 14.28 -5.65 21.03
CA ARG A 83 13.87 -4.80 22.15
C ARG A 83 13.61 -3.35 21.69
N GLU A 84 14.47 -2.78 20.84
CA GLU A 84 14.28 -1.45 20.27
C GLU A 84 12.95 -1.32 19.50
N ARG A 85 12.58 -2.34 18.72
CA ARG A 85 11.29 -2.37 18.03
C ARG A 85 10.11 -2.61 18.96
N ALA A 86 10.26 -3.50 19.92
CA ALA A 86 9.21 -3.85 20.88
C ALA A 86 8.89 -2.68 21.84
N SER A 87 9.89 -1.88 22.24
CA SER A 87 9.72 -0.72 23.13
C SER A 87 8.83 0.39 22.55
N VAL A 88 8.57 0.37 21.22
CA VAL A 88 7.59 1.25 20.59
C VAL A 88 6.16 0.94 21.05
N LEU A 89 5.88 -0.31 21.45
CA LEU A 89 4.55 -0.78 21.83
C LEU A 89 4.42 -1.19 23.30
N TYR A 90 5.52 -1.58 23.93
CA TYR A 90 5.54 -2.19 25.25
C TYR A 90 6.50 -1.44 26.18
N THR A 91 6.14 -1.33 27.44
CA THR A 91 7.01 -0.75 28.47
C THR A 91 8.14 -1.72 28.82
N ASP A 92 9.22 -1.22 29.40
CA ASP A 92 10.35 -2.05 29.83
C ASP A 92 9.91 -3.13 30.82
N LEU A 93 9.02 -2.82 31.75
CA LEU A 93 8.45 -3.78 32.69
C LEU A 93 7.83 -5.01 31.98
N ILE A 94 7.11 -4.78 30.89
CA ILE A 94 6.51 -5.85 30.08
C ILE A 94 7.59 -6.64 29.35
N LEU A 95 8.57 -5.95 28.77
CA LEU A 95 9.64 -6.58 27.99
C LEU A 95 10.58 -7.40 28.84
N ASP A 96 10.84 -6.96 30.08
CA ASP A 96 11.68 -7.71 31.04
C ASP A 96 11.02 -9.01 31.50
N ALA A 97 9.69 -9.07 31.48
CA ALA A 97 8.92 -10.28 31.75
C ALA A 97 8.80 -11.24 30.56
N TRP A 98 9.35 -10.89 29.38
CA TRP A 98 9.24 -11.75 28.20
C TRP A 98 10.24 -12.91 28.23
N PHE A 99 9.71 -14.12 28.07
CA PHE A 99 10.50 -15.35 27.86
C PHE A 99 11.03 -15.43 26.42
N ASP A 100 11.97 -16.32 26.17
CA ASP A 100 12.51 -16.54 24.81
C ASP A 100 11.45 -16.90 23.78
N SER A 101 10.43 -17.63 24.17
CA SER A 101 9.29 -17.95 23.30
C SER A 101 8.51 -16.72 22.88
N SER A 102 8.39 -15.70 23.73
CA SER A 102 7.73 -14.41 23.43
C SER A 102 8.54 -13.62 22.43
N TRP A 103 9.86 -13.58 22.60
CA TRP A 103 10.78 -12.92 21.69
C TRP A 103 10.79 -13.57 20.30
N LYS A 104 10.86 -14.90 20.21
CA LYS A 104 10.77 -15.65 18.95
C LYS A 104 9.43 -15.40 18.23
N ARG A 105 8.33 -15.33 18.98
CA ARG A 105 7.02 -15.01 18.42
C ARG A 105 6.96 -13.58 17.90
N PHE A 106 7.54 -12.63 18.62
CA PHE A 106 7.63 -11.23 18.21
C PHE A 106 8.48 -11.07 16.95
N GLU A 107 9.66 -11.70 16.90
CA GLU A 107 10.54 -11.72 15.73
C GLU A 107 9.81 -12.23 14.49
N LYS A 108 9.16 -13.39 14.56
CA LYS A 108 8.37 -13.92 13.44
C LYS A 108 7.24 -12.97 13.01
N ARG A 109 6.61 -12.31 13.98
CA ARG A 109 5.48 -11.40 13.74
C ARG A 109 5.88 -10.15 12.96
N ILE A 110 7.03 -9.55 13.24
CA ILE A 110 7.42 -8.27 12.66
C ILE A 110 7.80 -8.34 11.18
N PHE A 111 7.99 -9.53 10.62
CA PHE A 111 8.18 -9.77 9.18
C PHE A 111 6.88 -10.17 8.45
N ASP A 112 5.74 -10.24 9.14
CA ASP A 112 4.49 -10.70 8.55
C ASP A 112 3.56 -9.53 8.20
N VAL A 113 3.29 -9.37 6.91
CA VAL A 113 2.38 -8.34 6.38
C VAL A 113 0.96 -8.44 6.94
N SER A 114 0.47 -9.66 7.28
CA SER A 114 -0.85 -9.81 7.87
C SER A 114 -0.88 -9.34 9.32
N GLU A 115 0.21 -9.50 10.03
CA GLU A 115 0.36 -9.02 11.41
C GLU A 115 0.49 -7.50 11.45
N LEU A 116 1.25 -6.90 10.51
CA LEU A 116 1.30 -5.45 10.31
C LEU A 116 -0.12 -4.89 10.13
N MET A 117 -0.87 -5.45 9.19
CA MET A 117 -2.20 -4.98 8.86
C MET A 117 -3.22 -5.23 9.98
N ARG A 118 -3.12 -6.37 10.66
CA ARG A 118 -3.95 -6.65 11.83
C ARG A 118 -3.74 -5.62 12.93
N SER A 119 -2.48 -5.28 13.20
CA SER A 119 -2.12 -4.30 14.22
C SER A 119 -2.58 -2.91 13.85
N LEU A 120 -2.31 -2.48 12.61
CA LEU A 120 -2.72 -1.17 12.09
C LEU A 120 -4.25 -1.02 12.12
N GLN A 121 -4.97 -1.98 11.53
CA GLN A 121 -6.43 -1.92 11.46
C GLN A 121 -7.10 -1.98 12.83
N SER A 122 -6.59 -2.80 13.74
CA SER A 122 -7.10 -2.86 15.12
C SER A 122 -6.87 -1.55 15.87
N LYS A 123 -5.69 -0.92 15.71
CA LYS A 123 -5.37 0.36 16.34
C LYS A 123 -6.27 1.48 15.84
N ILE A 124 -6.47 1.57 14.51
CA ILE A 124 -7.35 2.56 13.89
C ILE A 124 -8.79 2.36 14.38
N ALA A 125 -9.32 1.13 14.29
CA ALA A 125 -10.69 0.83 14.68
C ALA A 125 -10.96 1.16 16.15
N ARG A 126 -10.04 0.77 17.04
CA ARG A 126 -10.17 1.06 18.48
C ARG A 126 -10.14 2.56 18.75
N TRP A 127 -9.18 3.28 18.16
CA TRP A 127 -9.09 4.73 18.34
C TRP A 127 -10.36 5.44 17.81
N PHE A 128 -10.79 5.10 16.59
CA PHE A 128 -11.96 5.71 15.98
C PHE A 128 -13.22 5.47 16.81
N ASN A 129 -13.48 4.23 17.21
CA ASN A 129 -14.65 3.87 18.02
C ASN A 129 -14.66 4.60 19.37
N LEU A 130 -13.51 4.70 20.04
CA LEU A 130 -13.40 5.44 21.30
C LEU A 130 -13.62 6.95 21.12
N THR A 131 -13.00 7.54 20.08
CA THR A 131 -13.07 8.99 19.84
C THR A 131 -14.48 9.44 19.42
N HIS A 132 -15.23 8.58 18.70
CA HIS A 132 -16.55 8.90 18.16
C HIS A 132 -17.68 8.22 18.93
N ASN A 133 -17.41 7.70 20.13
CA ASN A 133 -18.38 6.97 20.96
C ASN A 133 -19.17 5.90 20.18
N ARG A 134 -18.47 5.20 19.28
CA ARG A 134 -19.05 4.20 18.38
C ARG A 134 -18.74 2.80 18.91
N ARG A 135 -19.69 1.88 18.72
CA ARG A 135 -19.54 0.45 19.01
C ARG A 135 -19.65 -0.37 17.73
N GLY A 136 -19.07 -1.58 17.76
CA GLY A 136 -19.22 -2.53 16.68
C GLY A 136 -18.09 -2.48 15.65
N ARG A 137 -18.33 -3.10 14.50
CA ARG A 137 -17.34 -3.32 13.46
C ARG A 137 -17.02 -2.03 12.72
N PHE A 138 -15.74 -1.72 12.59
CA PHE A 138 -15.27 -0.54 11.86
C PHE A 138 -14.89 -0.84 10.40
N TRP A 139 -14.28 -1.99 10.12
CA TRP A 139 -13.87 -2.40 8.78
C TRP A 139 -14.92 -3.28 8.12
N ALA A 140 -15.23 -3.01 6.85
CA ALA A 140 -16.21 -3.77 6.05
C ALA A 140 -15.80 -5.23 5.90
N ASP A 141 -14.53 -5.45 5.55
CA ASP A 141 -13.95 -6.76 5.31
C ASP A 141 -12.52 -6.85 5.84
N ARG A 142 -11.92 -8.03 5.68
CA ARG A 142 -10.47 -8.15 5.81
C ARG A 142 -9.80 -7.26 4.77
N PHE A 143 -8.62 -6.70 5.11
CA PHE A 143 -7.85 -5.96 4.12
C PHE A 143 -7.58 -6.79 2.86
N LYS A 144 -7.53 -6.14 1.71
CA LYS A 144 -7.06 -6.72 0.45
C LYS A 144 -5.55 -6.57 0.36
N SER A 145 -4.88 -7.55 -0.23
CA SER A 145 -3.44 -7.55 -0.45
C SER A 145 -3.17 -7.98 -1.88
N VAL A 146 -2.39 -7.20 -2.59
CA VAL A 146 -1.87 -7.51 -3.92
C VAL A 146 -0.36 -7.61 -3.82
N LEU A 147 0.20 -8.74 -4.21
CA LEU A 147 1.65 -8.94 -4.31
C LEU A 147 2.13 -8.36 -5.63
N LEU A 148 3.17 -7.53 -5.58
CA LEU A 148 3.81 -6.88 -6.73
C LEU A 148 5.17 -7.55 -6.95
N GLU A 149 5.48 -7.89 -8.20
CA GLU A 149 6.67 -8.66 -8.54
C GLU A 149 7.95 -7.87 -8.32
N ASP A 150 7.97 -6.64 -8.85
CA ASP A 150 9.18 -5.87 -9.03
C ASP A 150 8.99 -4.37 -8.71
N GLU A 151 10.07 -3.63 -8.81
CA GLU A 151 10.11 -2.18 -8.59
C GLU A 151 9.25 -1.42 -9.61
N LYS A 152 9.12 -1.93 -10.84
CA LYS A 152 8.27 -1.32 -11.85
C LYS A 152 6.80 -1.43 -11.49
N SER A 153 6.32 -2.63 -11.14
CA SER A 153 4.96 -2.85 -10.66
C SER A 153 4.67 -2.03 -9.40
N MET A 154 5.64 -1.92 -8.52
CA MET A 154 5.57 -1.11 -7.31
C MET A 154 5.46 0.38 -7.65
N PHE A 155 6.28 0.89 -8.57
CA PHE A 155 6.24 2.29 -9.00
C PHE A 155 4.90 2.66 -9.65
N ASP A 156 4.41 1.83 -10.57
CA ASP A 156 3.09 2.02 -11.19
C ASP A 156 1.95 2.01 -10.16
N CYS A 157 2.08 1.15 -9.15
CA CYS A 157 1.14 1.11 -8.04
C CYS A 157 1.19 2.39 -7.19
N LEU A 158 2.38 2.94 -6.95
CA LEU A 158 2.53 4.22 -6.26
C LEU A 158 1.84 5.36 -7.03
N LEU A 159 2.06 5.47 -8.35
CA LEU A 159 1.37 6.47 -9.17
C LEU A 159 -0.15 6.33 -9.08
N TYR A 160 -0.65 5.09 -9.11
CA TYR A 160 -2.07 4.83 -8.89
C TYR A 160 -2.55 5.32 -7.53
N VAL A 161 -1.81 5.05 -6.47
CA VAL A 161 -2.17 5.40 -5.08
C VAL A 161 -2.17 6.92 -4.89
N GLU A 162 -1.17 7.62 -5.38
CA GLU A 162 -1.08 9.09 -5.27
C GLU A 162 -2.20 9.82 -6.04
N LEU A 163 -2.67 9.25 -7.14
CA LEU A 163 -3.70 9.86 -7.99
C LEU A 163 -5.14 9.61 -7.50
N ASN A 164 -5.36 8.82 -6.45
CA ASN A 164 -6.71 8.56 -5.97
C ASN A 164 -7.52 9.83 -5.62
N PRO A 165 -6.98 10.83 -4.90
CA PRO A 165 -7.73 12.03 -4.56
C PRO A 165 -8.02 12.92 -5.78
N VAL A 166 -7.12 12.96 -6.78
CA VAL A 166 -7.37 13.68 -8.04
C VAL A 166 -8.48 12.99 -8.84
N ARG A 167 -8.41 11.67 -8.97
CA ARG A 167 -9.41 10.88 -9.69
C ARG A 167 -10.79 10.88 -9.04
N ALA A 168 -10.84 11.13 -7.74
CA ALA A 168 -12.07 11.34 -6.99
C ALA A 168 -12.60 12.80 -7.07
N GLY A 169 -11.87 13.71 -7.74
CA GLY A 169 -12.24 15.12 -7.85
C GLY A 169 -12.12 15.91 -6.54
N ILE A 170 -11.34 15.41 -5.56
CA ILE A 170 -11.17 16.05 -4.25
C ILE A 170 -10.15 17.18 -4.32
N VAL A 171 -9.08 16.99 -5.10
CA VAL A 171 -8.02 17.97 -5.33
C VAL A 171 -7.59 17.95 -6.80
N GLU A 172 -7.04 19.06 -7.28
CA GLU A 172 -6.46 19.15 -8.63
C GLU A 172 -5.07 18.51 -8.69
N LEU A 173 -4.29 18.65 -7.62
CA LEU A 173 -2.93 18.14 -7.49
C LEU A 173 -2.82 17.22 -6.27
N PRO A 174 -2.21 16.04 -6.40
CA PRO A 174 -2.18 15.05 -5.32
C PRO A 174 -1.40 15.50 -4.07
N GLU A 175 -0.38 16.36 -4.23
CA GLU A 175 0.37 16.96 -3.12
C GLU A 175 -0.44 17.94 -2.27
N ASN A 176 -1.60 18.38 -2.73
CA ASN A 176 -2.51 19.24 -1.96
C ASN A 176 -3.43 18.41 -1.04
N TYR A 177 -3.37 17.08 -1.11
CA TYR A 177 -4.20 16.21 -0.29
C TYR A 177 -3.43 15.69 0.93
N ASP A 178 -3.79 16.15 2.11
CA ASP A 178 -3.11 15.85 3.38
C ASP A 178 -3.23 14.38 3.85
N GLY A 179 -3.97 13.56 3.11
CA GLY A 179 -4.07 12.11 3.28
C GLY A 179 -3.14 11.29 2.37
N SER A 180 -2.29 11.92 1.54
CA SER A 180 -1.41 11.24 0.59
C SER A 180 0.06 11.27 1.03
N SER A 181 0.83 10.26 0.62
CA SER A 181 2.28 10.24 0.86
C SER A 181 3.01 11.36 0.14
N LEU A 182 2.55 11.78 -1.04
CA LEU A 182 3.16 12.87 -1.78
C LEU A 182 3.08 14.20 -1.02
N TYR A 183 1.97 14.46 -0.31
CA TYR A 183 1.86 15.63 0.58
C TYR A 183 2.98 15.64 1.64
N TYR A 184 3.21 14.51 2.33
CA TYR A 184 4.27 14.41 3.34
C TYR A 184 5.68 14.53 2.75
N ARG A 185 5.89 14.05 1.52
CA ARG A 185 7.16 14.21 0.79
C ARG A 185 7.44 15.67 0.43
N GLU A 186 6.44 16.40 -0.02
CA GLU A 186 6.55 17.86 -0.30
C GLU A 186 6.82 18.64 0.98
N MET A 187 6.15 18.32 2.08
CA MET A 187 6.36 18.93 3.38
C MET A 187 7.68 18.51 4.06
N LYS A 188 8.46 17.61 3.41
CA LYS A 188 9.72 17.04 3.94
C LYS A 188 9.56 16.30 5.28
N ASP A 189 8.34 15.81 5.59
CA ASP A 189 8.04 14.97 6.76
C ASP A 189 7.93 13.49 6.36
N ASP A 190 8.90 12.99 5.59
CA ASP A 190 8.90 11.65 5.02
C ASP A 190 10.13 10.80 5.40
N ARG A 191 10.96 11.23 6.36
CA ARG A 191 12.16 10.48 6.78
C ARG A 191 11.87 9.07 7.31
N TRP A 192 10.64 8.82 7.73
CA TRP A 192 10.15 7.54 8.22
C TRP A 192 9.63 6.61 7.11
N MET A 193 9.57 7.10 5.89
CA MET A 193 9.18 6.36 4.69
C MET A 193 10.42 5.87 3.93
N GLY A 194 10.24 4.95 2.99
CA GLY A 194 11.26 4.61 2.02
C GLY A 194 11.71 5.84 1.24
N ALA A 195 13.02 5.99 1.06
CA ALA A 195 13.59 7.17 0.42
C ALA A 195 13.09 7.33 -1.02
N ILE A 196 12.70 8.54 -1.40
CA ILE A 196 12.27 8.82 -2.77
C ILE A 196 13.38 8.58 -3.79
N THR A 197 14.62 8.74 -3.37
CA THR A 197 15.82 8.47 -4.16
C THR A 197 15.95 6.99 -4.52
N GLU A 198 15.60 6.08 -3.60
CA GLU A 198 15.55 4.64 -3.87
C GLU A 198 14.41 4.29 -4.84
N ILE A 199 13.24 4.93 -4.67
CA ILE A 199 12.05 4.68 -5.50
C ILE A 199 12.26 5.11 -6.96
N THR A 200 13.03 6.17 -7.20
CA THR A 200 13.25 6.76 -8.53
C THR A 200 14.61 6.46 -9.11
N ASP A 201 15.44 5.69 -8.41
CA ASP A 201 16.84 5.43 -8.78
C ASP A 201 17.63 6.72 -9.08
N ARG A 202 17.52 7.70 -8.16
CA ARG A 202 18.21 8.99 -8.25
C ARG A 202 19.05 9.23 -7.00
N SER A 203 20.24 9.80 -7.18
CA SER A 203 21.14 10.12 -6.07
C SER A 203 20.72 11.36 -5.28
N ARG A 204 20.06 12.32 -5.95
CA ARG A 204 19.68 13.60 -5.34
C ARG A 204 18.18 13.70 -5.12
N ARG A 205 17.76 14.03 -3.89
CA ARG A 205 16.35 14.17 -3.53
C ARG A 205 15.57 15.14 -4.43
N LYS A 206 16.19 16.26 -4.85
CA LYS A 206 15.50 17.26 -5.69
C LYS A 206 15.14 16.68 -7.06
N GLU A 207 16.06 15.94 -7.67
CA GLU A 207 15.87 15.24 -8.95
C GLU A 207 14.82 14.14 -8.78
N ALA A 208 14.97 13.30 -7.75
CA ALA A 208 14.04 12.25 -7.40
C ALA A 208 12.60 12.75 -7.26
N MET A 209 12.39 13.84 -6.52
CA MET A 209 11.07 14.45 -6.35
C MET A 209 10.52 15.04 -7.64
N SER A 210 11.38 15.67 -8.47
CA SER A 210 10.98 16.21 -9.77
C SER A 210 10.51 15.11 -10.70
N ASP A 211 11.27 14.02 -10.81
CA ASP A 211 10.94 12.88 -11.66
C ASP A 211 9.67 12.17 -11.19
N TYR A 212 9.56 11.94 -9.88
CA TYR A 212 8.38 11.32 -9.28
C TYR A 212 7.11 12.13 -9.54
N LYS A 213 7.13 13.45 -9.29
CA LYS A 213 6.00 14.33 -9.56
C LYS A 213 5.66 14.38 -11.03
N SER A 214 6.66 14.44 -11.91
CA SER A 214 6.44 14.43 -13.35
C SER A 214 5.72 13.14 -13.79
N ALA A 215 6.15 11.98 -13.27
CA ALA A 215 5.47 10.72 -13.54
C ALA A 215 4.02 10.71 -13.03
N VAL A 216 3.78 11.22 -11.81
CA VAL A 216 2.43 11.34 -11.25
C VAL A 216 1.55 12.24 -12.10
N TYR A 217 2.04 13.41 -12.54
CA TYR A 217 1.27 14.35 -13.31
C TYR A 217 0.95 13.82 -14.70
N TYR A 218 1.96 13.28 -15.38
CA TYR A 218 1.75 12.68 -16.70
C TYR A 218 0.71 11.56 -16.65
N ARG A 219 0.83 10.66 -15.65
CA ARG A 219 -0.15 9.61 -15.42
C ARG A 219 -1.53 10.14 -15.06
N GLY A 220 -1.58 11.23 -14.31
CA GLY A 220 -2.80 11.88 -13.86
C GLY A 220 -3.55 12.66 -14.96
N SER A 221 -2.86 13.06 -16.03
CA SER A 221 -3.47 13.78 -17.16
C SER A 221 -4.30 12.86 -18.06
N VAL A 222 -4.06 11.56 -18.02
CA VAL A 222 -4.82 10.58 -18.80
C VAL A 222 -6.03 10.13 -17.99
N ALA A 223 -7.22 10.54 -18.41
CA ALA A 223 -8.47 10.04 -17.85
C ALA A 223 -8.61 8.55 -18.14
N THR A 224 -8.84 7.75 -17.09
CA THR A 224 -8.98 6.29 -17.21
C THR A 224 -10.43 5.83 -17.31
N LYS A 225 -11.38 6.77 -17.21
CA LYS A 225 -12.84 6.59 -17.38
C LYS A 225 -13.44 7.86 -17.99
N GLU A 226 -14.56 7.72 -18.70
CA GLU A 226 -15.44 8.85 -19.01
C GLU A 226 -15.84 9.57 -17.72
N ASN A 227 -15.77 10.89 -17.71
CA ASN A 227 -16.11 11.76 -16.57
C ASN A 227 -15.21 11.61 -15.31
N GLN A 228 -14.02 11.05 -15.44
CA GLN A 228 -13.06 11.04 -14.33
C GLN A 228 -12.22 12.31 -14.33
N ALA A 229 -12.06 12.93 -13.17
CA ALA A 229 -11.17 14.07 -13.02
C ALA A 229 -9.72 13.68 -13.35
N ALA A 230 -9.03 14.56 -14.06
CA ALA A 230 -7.66 14.40 -14.52
C ALA A 230 -6.87 15.70 -14.28
N ILE A 231 -5.55 15.57 -14.22
CA ILE A 231 -4.66 16.73 -14.11
C ILE A 231 -4.75 17.55 -15.41
N SER A 232 -4.92 18.86 -15.28
CA SER A 232 -5.15 19.74 -16.43
C SER A 232 -3.91 19.84 -17.33
N GLN A 233 -4.14 20.06 -18.63
CA GLN A 233 -3.09 20.30 -19.62
C GLN A 233 -2.18 21.50 -19.27
N ARG A 234 -2.71 22.48 -18.53
CA ARG A 234 -1.94 23.63 -18.05
C ARG A 234 -0.84 23.18 -17.08
N VAL A 235 -1.14 22.25 -16.17
CA VAL A 235 -0.17 21.69 -15.22
C VAL A 235 0.87 20.85 -15.96
N LEU A 236 0.45 20.05 -16.95
CA LEU A 236 1.38 19.27 -17.77
C LEU A 236 2.40 20.14 -18.49
N LYS A 237 2.00 21.22 -19.14
CA LYS A 237 2.92 22.13 -19.82
C LYS A 237 4.01 22.70 -18.90
N LEU A 238 3.73 22.86 -17.61
CA LEU A 238 4.74 23.26 -16.61
C LEU A 238 5.77 22.16 -16.33
N VAL A 239 5.43 20.90 -16.60
CA VAL A 239 6.28 19.73 -16.39
C VAL A 239 7.02 19.33 -17.67
N GLU A 240 6.37 19.44 -18.84
CA GLU A 240 6.94 19.13 -20.17
C GLU A 240 8.17 19.96 -20.53
N SER A 241 8.30 21.16 -19.92
CA SER A 241 9.52 21.97 -20.06
C SER A 241 10.80 21.33 -19.47
N LYS A 242 10.71 20.14 -18.89
CA LYS A 242 11.79 19.44 -18.16
C LYS A 242 12.10 18.06 -18.72
N ASP A 243 12.34 17.90 -20.03
CA ASP A 243 12.86 16.68 -20.69
C ASP A 243 12.56 15.35 -19.96
N PHE A 244 11.29 15.01 -19.78
CA PHE A 244 10.88 13.75 -19.15
C PHE A 244 10.52 12.71 -20.20
N LYS A 245 11.39 11.71 -20.40
CA LYS A 245 11.10 10.57 -21.26
C LYS A 245 10.22 9.56 -20.53
N THR A 246 8.96 9.46 -20.95
CA THR A 246 7.96 8.55 -20.42
C THR A 246 7.86 7.26 -21.24
N GLU A 247 8.94 6.50 -21.36
CA GLU A 247 8.83 5.17 -21.94
C GLU A 247 8.21 4.20 -20.90
N GLY A 248 7.05 3.64 -21.23
CA GLY A 248 6.45 2.54 -20.48
C GLY A 248 5.44 2.90 -19.39
N ILE A 249 4.90 4.12 -19.33
CA ILE A 249 3.85 4.45 -18.37
C ILE A 249 2.51 3.87 -18.85
N PHE A 250 1.87 3.06 -18.01
CA PHE A 250 0.55 2.49 -18.29
C PHE A 250 -0.51 3.57 -18.48
N THR A 251 -1.15 3.61 -19.63
CA THR A 251 -2.17 4.59 -19.96
C THR A 251 -3.58 4.16 -19.57
N LYS A 252 -3.80 2.86 -19.33
CA LYS A 252 -5.12 2.31 -19.06
C LYS A 252 -5.42 2.09 -17.58
N ARG A 253 -6.69 2.01 -17.24
CA ARG A 253 -7.25 1.86 -15.90
C ARG A 253 -6.74 0.63 -15.19
N LEU A 254 -6.15 0.80 -14.00
CA LEU A 254 -5.61 -0.29 -13.19
C LEU A 254 -6.53 -0.63 -12.00
N ARG A 255 -7.73 -1.17 -12.27
CA ARG A 255 -8.53 -1.87 -11.24
C ARG A 255 -7.79 -3.04 -10.61
N HIS A 256 -6.75 -3.51 -11.27
CA HIS A 256 -5.97 -4.67 -10.86
C HIS A 256 -5.23 -4.46 -9.54
N PHE A 257 -4.84 -3.24 -9.20
CA PHE A 257 -4.21 -2.95 -7.91
C PHE A 257 -5.16 -3.13 -6.72
N THR A 258 -6.47 -3.07 -6.94
CA THR A 258 -7.46 -3.29 -5.86
C THR A 258 -8.15 -4.64 -5.92
N ASP A 259 -8.28 -5.23 -7.11
CA ASP A 259 -9.03 -6.45 -7.34
C ASP A 259 -8.13 -7.65 -7.69
N GLY A 260 -6.84 -7.41 -7.92
CA GLY A 260 -5.83 -8.43 -8.16
C GLY A 260 -5.39 -9.13 -6.86
N VAL A 261 -4.62 -10.20 -7.04
CA VAL A 261 -3.96 -10.94 -5.95
C VAL A 261 -2.45 -10.89 -6.14
N ILE A 262 -2.00 -10.97 -7.41
CA ILE A 262 -0.61 -10.84 -7.84
C ILE A 262 -0.60 -9.97 -9.09
N ILE A 263 0.41 -9.14 -9.24
CA ILE A 263 0.74 -8.41 -10.47
C ILE A 263 2.21 -8.67 -10.78
N GLY A 264 2.49 -9.05 -12.01
CA GLY A 264 3.84 -9.35 -12.47
C GLY A 264 3.85 -10.01 -13.84
N SER A 265 5.01 -10.58 -14.21
CA SER A 265 5.18 -11.40 -15.40
C SER A 265 4.34 -12.68 -15.33
N GLU A 266 4.10 -13.30 -16.47
CA GLU A 266 3.35 -14.55 -16.52
C GLU A 266 4.10 -15.67 -15.81
N GLU A 267 5.42 -15.70 -15.93
CA GLU A 267 6.33 -16.63 -15.27
C GLU A 267 6.25 -16.51 -13.75
N TYR A 268 6.32 -15.28 -13.24
CA TYR A 268 6.21 -15.00 -11.81
C TYR A 268 4.87 -15.46 -11.23
N ILE A 269 3.78 -15.17 -11.94
CA ILE A 269 2.44 -15.58 -11.50
C ILE A 269 2.33 -17.11 -11.50
N LYS A 270 2.85 -17.79 -12.53
CA LYS A 270 2.85 -19.27 -12.59
C LYS A 270 3.64 -19.87 -11.43
N GLU A 271 4.87 -19.39 -11.18
CA GLU A 271 5.71 -19.83 -10.05
C GLU A 271 4.97 -19.72 -8.70
N LYS A 272 4.39 -18.56 -8.43
CA LYS A 272 3.64 -18.33 -7.18
C LYS A 272 2.39 -19.21 -7.07
N LEU A 273 1.70 -19.46 -8.19
CA LEU A 273 0.54 -20.37 -8.23
C LEU A 273 0.93 -21.82 -7.96
N ASP A 274 2.02 -22.30 -8.53
CA ASP A 274 2.47 -23.67 -8.34
C ASP A 274 2.90 -23.90 -6.89
N LYS A 275 3.64 -23.00 -6.28
CA LYS A 275 3.93 -23.01 -4.83
C LYS A 275 2.66 -23.05 -3.95
N LEU A 276 1.60 -22.36 -4.35
CA LEU A 276 0.32 -22.40 -3.63
C LEU A 276 -0.44 -23.71 -3.83
N ARG A 277 -0.34 -24.32 -5.01
CA ARG A 277 -0.94 -25.64 -5.31
C ARG A 277 -0.26 -26.73 -4.51
N GLU A 278 1.07 -26.74 -4.45
CA GLU A 278 1.86 -27.68 -3.63
C GLU A 278 1.45 -27.64 -2.15
N ARG A 279 1.18 -26.44 -1.62
CA ARG A 279 0.72 -26.25 -0.23
C ARG A 279 -0.76 -26.59 0.00
N LYS A 280 -1.49 -27.10 -1.00
CA LYS A 280 -2.94 -27.37 -0.96
C LYS A 280 -3.81 -26.16 -0.53
N THR A 281 -3.26 -24.96 -0.51
CA THR A 281 -3.95 -23.74 -0.10
C THR A 281 -4.76 -23.11 -1.22
N TYR A 282 -4.55 -23.57 -2.46
CA TYR A 282 -5.20 -23.06 -3.67
C TYR A 282 -5.79 -24.21 -4.48
N LEU A 283 -6.96 -24.71 -4.07
CA LEU A 283 -7.61 -25.83 -4.73
C LEU A 283 -8.59 -25.34 -5.80
N ARG A 284 -8.33 -25.78 -7.06
CA ARG A 284 -9.31 -26.06 -8.12
C ARG A 284 -9.98 -24.91 -8.88
N ARG A 285 -9.54 -23.66 -8.85
CA ARG A 285 -10.12 -22.66 -9.76
C ARG A 285 -9.13 -22.26 -10.85
N LYS A 286 -9.54 -22.38 -12.11
CA LYS A 286 -8.85 -21.75 -13.25
C LYS A 286 -9.03 -20.24 -13.09
N ASN A 287 -8.07 -19.56 -12.44
CA ASN A 287 -8.06 -18.10 -12.43
C ASN A 287 -7.37 -17.64 -13.72
N PRO A 288 -8.08 -16.98 -14.60
CA PRO A 288 -7.46 -16.49 -15.83
C PRO A 288 -6.43 -15.42 -15.46
N VAL A 289 -5.21 -15.61 -15.92
CA VAL A 289 -4.20 -14.56 -15.98
C VAL A 289 -4.68 -13.56 -17.02
N ARG A 290 -4.81 -12.28 -16.64
CA ARG A 290 -5.19 -11.20 -17.56
C ARG A 290 -4.00 -10.37 -17.91
N GLN A 291 -3.79 -10.16 -19.19
CA GLN A 291 -2.75 -9.28 -19.68
C GLN A 291 -3.12 -7.81 -19.41
N LEU A 292 -2.14 -7.06 -18.93
CA LEU A 292 -2.22 -5.65 -18.62
C LEU A 292 -1.27 -4.91 -19.56
N ASP A 293 -1.80 -4.25 -20.59
CA ASP A 293 -1.06 -3.37 -21.51
C ASP A 293 0.28 -3.94 -22.03
N GLY A 294 0.36 -5.27 -22.20
CA GLY A 294 1.52 -5.97 -22.77
C GLY A 294 2.75 -6.11 -21.86
N LEU A 295 2.74 -5.51 -20.67
CA LEU A 295 3.92 -5.47 -19.77
C LEU A 295 3.73 -6.22 -18.46
N HIS A 296 2.49 -6.35 -17.99
CA HIS A 296 2.15 -7.06 -16.75
C HIS A 296 0.90 -7.91 -16.93
N THR A 297 0.84 -8.96 -16.14
CA THR A 297 -0.35 -9.80 -16.03
C THR A 297 -0.90 -9.72 -14.62
N SER A 298 -2.20 -9.96 -14.44
CA SER A 298 -2.81 -10.03 -13.13
C SER A 298 -3.57 -11.31 -12.93
N LEU A 299 -3.45 -11.88 -11.73
CA LEU A 299 -4.31 -12.95 -11.27
C LEU A 299 -5.49 -12.34 -10.51
N ARG A 300 -6.71 -12.58 -10.98
CA ARG A 300 -7.93 -12.14 -10.31
C ARG A 300 -8.55 -13.28 -9.50
N PRO A 301 -9.07 -13.01 -8.28
CA PRO A 301 -10.04 -13.92 -7.68
C PRO A 301 -11.31 -13.94 -8.55
N GLN A 302 -11.82 -15.14 -8.85
CA GLN A 302 -13.10 -15.29 -9.58
C GLN A 302 -14.25 -14.78 -8.68
N ARG A 303 -14.51 -13.50 -8.67
CA ARG A 303 -15.82 -12.94 -8.37
C ARG A 303 -16.16 -12.01 -9.53
N GLU A 304 -17.06 -12.43 -10.36
CA GLU A 304 -17.89 -11.51 -11.11
C GLU A 304 -18.69 -10.73 -10.09
N THR A 305 -18.25 -9.55 -9.77
CA THR A 305 -19.10 -8.56 -9.16
C THR A 305 -19.71 -7.78 -10.32
N ASN A 306 -20.91 -8.13 -10.68
CA ASN A 306 -21.82 -7.24 -11.39
C ASN A 306 -22.00 -6.00 -10.48
N TYR A 307 -21.43 -4.86 -10.90
CA TYR A 307 -21.78 -3.52 -10.49
C TYR A 307 -21.91 -2.66 -11.75
#